data_eca8012d009c6cdf398cd54d23c32d43
#
_entry.id   eca8012d009c6cdf398cd54d23c32d43
#
_cell.length_a   1.000
_cell.length_b   1.000
_cell.length_c   1.000
_cell.angle_alpha   90.00
_cell.angle_beta   90.00
_cell.angle_gamma   90.00
#
_symmetry.space_group_name_H-M   'P 1'
#
loop_
_entity.id
_entity.type
_entity.pdbx_description
1 polymer ?
#
loop_
_entity_poly.entity_id
_entity_poly.type
_entity_poly.pdbx_seq_one_letter_code
_entity_poly.pdbx_strand_id
1 'polypeptide(L)'
;MRRFPLFLIPLVFLAACAPSPTEPVTEKDGKPADLGQPEGPKPEFAVWLANLKKQARWAGIREETLSAALDNVQPIPRVLELDKAQPEFKLTFRKYMERVVPLSRVEKGRKMMKTHADLLREISAKYGVPARFVVALWGIETDFGRVTGGFPVIPALATLAYDGRRSAFFRGELMNALQILDQGHIAPAAMVGSWAGAMGQVQFMPSSFLKYAVDEDGDGRRDIWGTTPDALASAANYLSKLGWRDDYGWGREVRTPAGFDPALLGLETRKSLEEWDNLGVTAEDGQPLPKRHLNASIISPESGADDRFLIYDNYRIIMKWNRSHFFALAVGHLADRIGSP
;
A
#
# COMPACT_ATOMS: atom_id res chain seq x y z
N MET A 1 -18.23 21.88 -33.44
CA MET A 1 -17.53 22.03 -32.15
C MET A 1 -17.88 20.86 -31.26
N ARG A 2 -17.09 19.78 -31.29
CA ARG A 2 -17.27 18.60 -30.42
C ARG A 2 -16.51 18.82 -29.15
N ARG A 3 -17.21 18.95 -28.02
CA ARG A 3 -16.64 19.01 -26.68
C ARG A 3 -16.16 17.61 -26.30
N PHE A 4 -14.84 17.42 -26.17
CA PHE A 4 -14.25 16.24 -25.55
C PHE A 4 -14.55 16.28 -24.04
N PRO A 5 -15.03 15.18 -23.46
CA PRO A 5 -15.15 15.11 -22.01
C PRO A 5 -13.75 15.02 -21.41
N LEU A 6 -13.47 15.91 -20.44
CA LEU A 6 -12.31 15.82 -19.58
C LEU A 6 -12.39 14.50 -18.77
N PHE A 7 -11.65 13.49 -19.18
CA PHE A 7 -11.43 12.32 -18.37
C PHE A 7 -10.64 12.73 -17.12
N LEU A 8 -11.35 12.87 -15.99
CA LEU A 8 -10.72 12.90 -14.67
C LEU A 8 -10.00 11.56 -14.50
N ILE A 9 -8.69 11.57 -14.66
CA ILE A 9 -7.81 10.47 -14.27
C ILE A 9 -7.92 10.37 -12.76
N PRO A 10 -8.44 9.26 -12.18
CA PRO A 10 -8.39 9.09 -10.74
C PRO A 10 -6.93 9.01 -10.34
N LEU A 11 -6.50 9.90 -9.44
CA LEU A 11 -5.19 9.82 -8.81
C LEU A 11 -5.17 8.54 -7.96
N VAL A 12 -4.51 7.53 -8.47
CA VAL A 12 -4.13 6.34 -7.67
C VAL A 12 -3.07 6.81 -6.69
N PHE A 13 -3.42 6.83 -5.41
CA PHE A 13 -2.50 7.18 -4.33
C PHE A 13 -1.51 6.03 -4.15
N LEU A 14 -0.33 6.19 -4.69
CA LEU A 14 0.82 5.35 -4.40
C LEU A 14 1.70 6.08 -3.39
N ALA A 15 1.43 5.86 -2.12
CA ALA A 15 2.47 6.05 -1.14
C ALA A 15 3.48 4.91 -1.37
N ALA A 16 4.64 5.27 -1.86
CA ALA A 16 5.69 4.33 -2.10
C ALA A 16 6.08 3.63 -0.79
N CYS A 17 6.00 2.30 -0.76
CA CYS A 17 6.65 1.50 0.27
C CYS A 17 8.15 1.83 0.25
N ALA A 18 8.60 2.70 1.15
CA ALA A 18 10.00 2.80 1.47
C ALA A 18 10.36 1.57 2.32
N PRO A 19 11.45 0.86 2.04
CA PRO A 19 11.93 -0.17 2.96
C PRO A 19 12.19 0.45 4.33
N SER A 20 11.97 -0.32 5.40
CA SER A 20 12.41 0.07 6.74
C SER A 20 13.88 0.45 6.70
N PRO A 21 14.31 1.52 7.37
CA PRO A 21 15.72 1.69 7.62
C PRO A 21 16.15 0.46 8.42
N THR A 22 17.03 -0.37 7.86
CA THR A 22 17.96 -1.16 8.66
C THR A 22 18.65 -0.16 9.58
N GLU A 23 18.80 -0.50 10.85
CA GLU A 23 19.54 0.32 11.82
C GLU A 23 20.82 0.84 11.17
N PRO A 24 21.14 2.14 11.31
CA PRO A 24 22.35 2.67 10.72
C PRO A 24 23.54 1.98 11.36
N VAL A 25 24.35 1.32 10.55
CA VAL A 25 25.71 0.96 10.96
C VAL A 25 26.44 2.29 11.10
N THR A 26 26.63 2.73 12.33
CA THR A 26 27.39 3.93 12.63
C THR A 26 28.86 3.65 12.44
N GLU A 27 29.43 4.23 11.41
CA GLU A 27 30.88 4.44 11.34
C GLU A 27 31.27 5.54 12.33
N LYS A 28 32.50 5.49 12.84
CA LYS A 28 33.00 6.28 13.98
C LYS A 28 32.92 7.82 13.85
N ASP A 29 32.42 8.37 12.76
CA ASP A 29 32.40 9.82 12.50
C ASP A 29 30.99 10.40 12.20
N GLY A 30 29.92 9.72 12.56
CA GLY A 30 28.58 10.31 12.67
C GLY A 30 27.93 10.84 11.36
N LYS A 31 28.45 10.48 10.18
CA LYS A 31 27.77 10.72 8.90
C LYS A 31 27.04 9.48 8.44
N PRO A 32 25.77 9.58 7.95
CA PRO A 32 25.11 8.46 7.29
C PRO A 32 25.95 8.01 6.10
N ALA A 33 26.21 6.71 5.98
CA ALA A 33 26.87 6.16 4.81
C ALA A 33 25.99 6.47 3.58
N ASP A 34 26.46 7.35 2.71
CA ASP A 34 25.98 7.54 1.35
C ASP A 34 26.30 6.23 0.60
N LEU A 35 25.31 5.40 0.36
CA LEU A 35 25.42 4.24 -0.53
C LEU A 35 25.54 4.79 -1.96
N GLY A 36 26.74 5.24 -2.30
CA GLY A 36 27.13 5.99 -3.47
C GLY A 36 26.47 5.48 -4.74
N GLN A 37 25.90 6.42 -5.48
CA GLN A 37 25.69 6.23 -6.91
C GLN A 37 27.06 5.93 -7.54
N PRO A 38 27.14 5.00 -8.51
CA PRO A 38 28.42 4.72 -9.17
C PRO A 38 28.98 6.03 -9.77
N GLU A 39 30.17 6.40 -9.34
CA GLU A 39 30.90 7.55 -9.88
C GLU A 39 31.32 7.24 -11.33
N GLY A 40 30.47 7.61 -12.29
CA GLY A 40 30.72 7.45 -13.71
C GLY A 40 29.55 7.93 -14.57
N PRO A 41 29.77 8.22 -15.86
CA PRO A 41 28.68 8.57 -16.74
C PRO A 41 27.66 7.43 -16.81
N LYS A 42 26.39 7.78 -16.68
CA LYS A 42 25.26 6.82 -16.73
C LYS A 42 25.34 6.08 -18.10
N PRO A 43 25.36 4.73 -18.12
CA PRO A 43 25.37 3.97 -19.36
C PRO A 43 24.09 4.23 -20.17
N GLU A 44 24.14 4.13 -21.49
CA GLU A 44 22.95 4.15 -22.31
C GLU A 44 21.94 3.08 -21.87
N PHE A 45 20.65 3.35 -22.05
CA PHE A 45 19.57 2.46 -21.59
C PHE A 45 19.71 1.04 -22.16
N ALA A 46 20.10 0.89 -23.44
CA ALA A 46 20.29 -0.42 -24.04
C ALA A 46 21.41 -1.23 -23.36
N VAL A 47 22.52 -0.59 -23.00
CA VAL A 47 23.63 -1.23 -22.28
C VAL A 47 23.21 -1.63 -20.87
N TRP A 48 22.48 -0.74 -20.18
CA TRP A 48 21.92 -1.02 -18.85
C TRP A 48 20.94 -2.20 -18.89
N LEU A 49 20.03 -2.23 -19.87
CA LEU A 49 19.05 -3.29 -20.05
C LEU A 49 19.71 -4.65 -20.36
N ALA A 50 20.77 -4.65 -21.20
CA ALA A 50 21.55 -5.85 -21.47
C ALA A 50 22.21 -6.41 -20.20
N ASN A 51 22.73 -5.53 -19.33
CA ASN A 51 23.29 -5.95 -18.04
C ASN A 51 22.22 -6.46 -17.08
N LEU A 52 21.03 -5.84 -17.07
CA LEU A 52 19.88 -6.33 -16.31
C LEU A 52 19.47 -7.75 -16.76
N LYS A 53 19.38 -7.99 -18.09
CA LYS A 53 19.08 -9.33 -18.63
C LYS A 53 20.09 -10.39 -18.19
N LYS A 54 21.39 -10.06 -18.19
CA LYS A 54 22.42 -10.98 -17.68
C LYS A 54 22.17 -11.33 -16.21
N GLN A 55 21.88 -10.36 -15.38
CA GLN A 55 21.59 -10.60 -13.96
C GLN A 55 20.31 -11.41 -13.75
N ALA A 56 19.27 -11.15 -14.53
CA ALA A 56 18.02 -11.91 -14.46
C ALA A 56 18.23 -13.39 -14.86
N ARG A 57 19.06 -13.68 -15.87
CA ARG A 57 19.48 -15.07 -16.19
C ARG A 57 20.19 -15.72 -15.01
N TRP A 58 21.11 -15.04 -14.38
CA TRP A 58 21.83 -15.56 -13.22
C TRP A 58 20.92 -15.80 -12.01
N ALA A 59 19.83 -15.04 -11.90
CA ALA A 59 18.77 -15.26 -10.92
C ALA A 59 17.80 -16.39 -11.32
N GLY A 60 18.02 -17.06 -12.46
CA GLY A 60 17.23 -18.21 -12.89
C GLY A 60 16.01 -17.89 -13.77
N ILE A 61 15.83 -16.66 -14.22
CA ILE A 61 14.74 -16.28 -15.13
C ILE A 61 15.02 -16.84 -16.53
N ARG A 62 14.05 -17.55 -17.10
CA ARG A 62 14.16 -18.18 -18.42
C ARG A 62 14.31 -17.17 -19.55
N GLU A 63 15.00 -17.57 -20.62
CA GLU A 63 15.26 -16.69 -21.77
C GLU A 63 13.97 -16.27 -22.48
N GLU A 64 12.99 -17.17 -22.58
CA GLU A 64 11.68 -16.89 -23.17
C GLU A 64 10.98 -15.75 -22.44
N THR A 65 11.04 -15.77 -21.09
CA THR A 65 10.47 -14.71 -20.26
C THR A 65 11.21 -13.39 -20.46
N LEU A 66 12.54 -13.42 -20.49
CA LEU A 66 13.36 -12.23 -20.69
C LEU A 66 13.12 -11.60 -22.07
N SER A 67 13.03 -12.41 -23.11
CA SER A 67 12.75 -11.93 -24.46
C SER A 67 11.35 -11.33 -24.55
N ALA A 68 10.33 -12.05 -24.06
CA ALA A 68 8.95 -11.58 -24.08
C ALA A 68 8.75 -10.29 -23.28
N ALA A 69 9.46 -10.14 -22.16
CA ALA A 69 9.28 -9.00 -21.25
C ALA A 69 10.15 -7.80 -21.56
N LEU A 70 11.37 -7.99 -22.12
CA LEU A 70 12.39 -6.94 -22.14
C LEU A 70 12.88 -6.54 -23.54
N ASP A 71 12.65 -7.34 -24.62
CA ASP A 71 13.25 -7.03 -25.93
C ASP A 71 12.78 -5.70 -26.52
N ASN A 72 11.53 -5.32 -26.26
CA ASN A 72 10.92 -4.11 -26.80
C ASN A 72 10.72 -3.00 -25.74
N VAL A 73 11.37 -3.12 -24.58
CA VAL A 73 11.22 -2.11 -23.51
C VAL A 73 11.93 -0.82 -23.86
N GLN A 74 11.19 0.27 -23.75
CA GLN A 74 11.69 1.63 -23.86
C GLN A 74 11.33 2.42 -22.60
N PRO A 75 12.14 3.40 -22.18
CA PRO A 75 11.78 4.29 -21.10
C PRO A 75 10.49 5.05 -21.37
N ILE A 76 9.66 5.22 -20.35
CA ILE A 76 8.40 5.97 -20.44
C ILE A 76 8.60 7.35 -19.79
N PRO A 77 8.77 8.46 -20.54
CA PRO A 77 9.03 9.79 -19.98
C PRO A 77 7.96 10.22 -18.98
N ARG A 78 6.68 9.86 -19.22
CA ARG A 78 5.57 10.17 -18.33
C ARG A 78 5.72 9.57 -16.94
N VAL A 79 6.38 8.44 -16.80
CA VAL A 79 6.68 7.82 -15.49
C VAL A 79 7.61 8.71 -14.67
N LEU A 80 8.64 9.28 -15.29
CA LEU A 80 9.58 10.21 -14.64
C LEU A 80 8.94 11.54 -14.25
N GLU A 81 8.02 12.06 -15.08
CA GLU A 81 7.23 13.24 -14.73
C GLU A 81 6.38 13.00 -13.48
N LEU A 82 5.72 11.85 -13.39
CA LEU A 82 4.88 11.47 -12.25
C LEU A 82 5.73 11.23 -10.99
N ASP A 83 6.91 10.60 -11.11
CA ASP A 83 7.84 10.43 -9.98
C ASP A 83 8.32 11.75 -9.40
N LYS A 84 8.52 12.77 -10.25
CA LYS A 84 8.94 14.12 -9.82
C LYS A 84 7.78 14.94 -9.23
N ALA A 85 6.56 14.74 -9.72
CA ALA A 85 5.42 15.60 -9.38
C ALA A 85 4.84 15.33 -7.98
N GLN A 86 4.89 14.11 -7.48
CA GLN A 86 4.35 13.62 -6.18
C GLN A 86 3.37 14.59 -5.48
N PRO A 87 2.13 14.74 -5.98
CA PRO A 87 1.21 15.79 -5.51
C PRO A 87 0.58 15.52 -4.13
N GLU A 88 0.86 14.39 -3.52
CA GLU A 88 0.17 13.85 -2.34
C GLU A 88 0.40 14.66 -1.05
N PHE A 89 1.48 15.46 -1.01
CA PHE A 89 1.86 16.25 0.17
C PHE A 89 1.16 17.62 0.30
N LYS A 90 0.11 17.88 -0.52
CA LYS A 90 -0.54 19.21 -0.56
C LYS A 90 -1.95 19.26 0.03
N LEU A 91 -2.50 18.12 0.44
CA LEU A 91 -3.86 18.08 0.98
C LEU A 91 -3.83 18.07 2.52
N THR A 92 -4.76 18.79 3.15
CA THR A 92 -5.03 18.61 4.58
C THR A 92 -5.69 17.25 4.82
N PHE A 93 -5.57 16.71 6.03
CA PHE A 93 -6.20 15.44 6.39
C PHE A 93 -7.70 15.42 6.10
N ARG A 94 -8.42 16.47 6.46
CA ARG A 94 -9.87 16.59 6.19
C ARG A 94 -10.19 16.49 4.69
N LYS A 95 -9.49 17.25 3.85
CA LYS A 95 -9.70 17.22 2.39
C LYS A 95 -9.35 15.86 1.81
N TYR A 96 -8.32 15.20 2.36
CA TYR A 96 -7.97 13.85 1.97
C TYR A 96 -9.11 12.88 2.29
N MET A 97 -9.65 12.91 3.52
CA MET A 97 -10.76 12.05 3.94
C MET A 97 -12.03 12.27 3.12
N GLU A 98 -12.42 13.51 2.86
CA GLU A 98 -13.56 13.85 2.00
C GLU A 98 -13.44 13.24 0.58
N ARG A 99 -12.21 13.23 0.05
CA ARG A 99 -11.92 12.68 -1.28
C ARG A 99 -11.83 11.16 -1.28
N VAL A 100 -11.23 10.56 -0.28
CA VAL A 100 -10.90 9.12 -0.25
C VAL A 100 -12.01 8.30 0.38
N VAL A 101 -12.80 8.86 1.31
CA VAL A 101 -13.91 8.19 2.00
C VAL A 101 -15.25 8.91 1.78
N PRO A 102 -15.62 9.27 0.53
CA PRO A 102 -16.92 9.87 0.26
C PRO A 102 -18.05 8.87 0.49
N LEU A 103 -19.27 9.36 0.73
CA LEU A 103 -20.45 8.52 0.96
C LEU A 103 -20.66 7.49 -0.16
N SER A 104 -20.44 7.88 -1.40
CA SER A 104 -20.57 6.98 -2.56
C SER A 104 -19.62 5.77 -2.50
N ARG A 105 -18.39 5.93 -1.95
CA ARG A 105 -17.47 4.79 -1.75
C ARG A 105 -17.93 3.90 -0.61
N VAL A 106 -18.51 4.46 0.45
CA VAL A 106 -19.10 3.68 1.56
C VAL A 106 -20.26 2.84 1.05
N GLU A 107 -21.19 3.43 0.31
CA GLU A 107 -22.35 2.74 -0.27
C GLU A 107 -21.91 1.62 -1.22
N LYS A 108 -20.93 1.91 -2.09
CA LYS A 108 -20.35 0.91 -2.98
C LYS A 108 -19.66 -0.21 -2.18
N GLY A 109 -18.92 0.12 -1.13
CA GLY A 109 -18.31 -0.87 -0.24
C GLY A 109 -19.34 -1.77 0.44
N ARG A 110 -20.44 -1.21 0.95
CA ARG A 110 -21.56 -1.99 1.50
C ARG A 110 -22.20 -2.92 0.44
N LYS A 111 -22.30 -2.44 -0.82
CA LYS A 111 -22.76 -3.28 -1.92
C LYS A 111 -21.78 -4.43 -2.19
N MET A 112 -20.45 -4.16 -2.22
CA MET A 112 -19.44 -5.21 -2.42
C MET A 112 -19.44 -6.25 -1.29
N MET A 113 -19.61 -5.82 -0.03
CA MET A 113 -19.81 -6.74 1.10
C MET A 113 -20.97 -7.71 0.88
N LYS A 114 -22.10 -7.23 0.34
CA LYS A 114 -23.27 -8.07 0.03
C LYS A 114 -23.03 -8.95 -1.19
N THR A 115 -22.47 -8.38 -2.27
CA THR A 115 -22.23 -9.10 -3.53
C THR A 115 -21.27 -10.27 -3.36
N HIS A 116 -20.26 -10.13 -2.51
CA HIS A 116 -19.23 -11.14 -2.27
C HIS A 116 -19.32 -11.78 -0.87
N ALA A 117 -20.53 -11.84 -0.29
CA ALA A 117 -20.73 -12.21 1.13
C ALA A 117 -20.15 -13.60 1.46
N ASP A 118 -20.39 -14.59 0.62
CA ASP A 118 -19.91 -15.96 0.84
C ASP A 118 -18.39 -16.05 0.76
N LEU A 119 -17.79 -15.51 -0.31
CA LEU A 119 -16.34 -15.44 -0.49
C LEU A 119 -15.68 -14.70 0.68
N LEU A 120 -16.21 -13.55 1.08
CA LEU A 120 -15.66 -12.75 2.17
C LEU A 120 -15.76 -13.44 3.53
N ARG A 121 -16.81 -14.26 3.75
CA ARG A 121 -16.94 -15.08 4.95
C ARG A 121 -15.86 -16.15 5.00
N GLU A 122 -15.62 -16.85 3.88
CA GLU A 122 -14.56 -17.87 3.75
C GLU A 122 -13.18 -17.26 3.96
N ILE A 123 -12.88 -16.14 3.30
CA ILE A 123 -11.62 -15.40 3.47
C ILE A 123 -11.44 -14.95 4.93
N SER A 124 -12.48 -14.38 5.55
CA SER A 124 -12.38 -13.93 6.94
C SER A 124 -12.13 -15.09 7.91
N ALA A 125 -12.76 -16.24 7.70
CA ALA A 125 -12.54 -17.43 8.50
C ALA A 125 -11.13 -18.01 8.30
N LYS A 126 -10.64 -18.03 7.05
CA LYS A 126 -9.33 -18.59 6.69
C LYS A 126 -8.15 -17.73 7.17
N TYR A 127 -8.25 -16.41 7.05
CA TYR A 127 -7.14 -15.49 7.30
C TYR A 127 -7.27 -14.70 8.63
N GLY A 128 -8.39 -14.79 9.34
CA GLY A 128 -8.62 -14.05 10.59
C GLY A 128 -8.70 -12.52 10.39
N VAL A 129 -9.10 -12.06 9.21
CA VAL A 129 -9.22 -10.63 8.90
C VAL A 129 -10.68 -10.30 8.62
N PRO A 130 -11.30 -9.38 9.38
CA PRO A 130 -12.70 -9.02 9.13
C PRO A 130 -12.89 -8.45 7.72
N ALA A 131 -13.89 -8.95 6.99
CA ALA A 131 -14.17 -8.62 5.59
C ALA A 131 -14.18 -7.12 5.29
N ARG A 132 -14.70 -6.30 6.22
CA ARG A 132 -14.78 -4.84 6.07
C ARG A 132 -13.41 -4.19 5.80
N PHE A 133 -12.31 -4.71 6.37
CA PHE A 133 -10.96 -4.18 6.13
C PHE A 133 -10.42 -4.57 4.77
N VAL A 134 -10.68 -5.79 4.32
CA VAL A 134 -10.32 -6.25 2.97
C VAL A 134 -11.04 -5.42 1.92
N VAL A 135 -12.35 -5.21 2.10
CA VAL A 135 -13.17 -4.41 1.19
C VAL A 135 -12.78 -2.93 1.24
N ALA A 136 -12.39 -2.40 2.41
CA ALA A 136 -11.92 -1.01 2.53
C ALA A 136 -10.60 -0.80 1.76
N LEU A 137 -9.63 -1.70 1.90
CA LEU A 137 -8.39 -1.67 1.11
C LEU A 137 -8.70 -1.72 -0.39
N TRP A 138 -9.49 -2.69 -0.83
CA TRP A 138 -9.91 -2.82 -2.23
C TRP A 138 -10.56 -1.55 -2.77
N GLY A 139 -11.42 -0.93 -1.95
CA GLY A 139 -12.10 0.33 -2.29
C GLY A 139 -11.15 1.51 -2.42
N ILE A 140 -10.17 1.65 -1.53
CA ILE A 140 -9.22 2.76 -1.54
C ILE A 140 -8.19 2.57 -2.66
N GLU A 141 -7.68 1.37 -2.86
CA GLU A 141 -6.63 1.09 -3.84
C GLU A 141 -7.12 1.24 -5.28
N THR A 142 -8.27 0.67 -5.60
CA THR A 142 -8.68 0.56 -7.00
C THR A 142 -10.15 0.89 -7.26
N ASP A 143 -10.86 1.49 -6.29
CA ASP A 143 -12.30 1.66 -6.37
C ASP A 143 -13.01 0.33 -6.68
N PHE A 144 -12.66 -0.70 -5.92
CA PHE A 144 -13.19 -2.07 -6.03
C PHE A 144 -12.87 -2.71 -7.39
N GLY A 145 -11.61 -2.73 -7.78
CA GLY A 145 -11.11 -3.32 -9.00
C GLY A 145 -11.38 -2.52 -10.29
N ARG A 146 -12.05 -1.37 -10.19
CA ARG A 146 -12.41 -0.57 -11.37
C ARG A 146 -11.23 0.19 -11.99
N VAL A 147 -10.25 0.58 -11.20
CA VAL A 147 -9.12 1.42 -11.61
C VAL A 147 -7.82 0.81 -11.09
N THR A 148 -7.26 -0.10 -11.86
CA THR A 148 -6.05 -0.86 -11.48
C THR A 148 -4.75 -0.26 -12.03
N GLY A 149 -4.85 0.87 -12.74
CA GLY A 149 -3.73 1.50 -13.45
C GLY A 149 -3.79 1.25 -14.96
N GLY A 150 -2.87 1.87 -15.70
CA GLY A 150 -2.83 1.76 -17.16
C GLY A 150 -1.40 1.75 -17.70
N PHE A 151 -0.40 1.59 -16.84
CA PHE A 151 1.01 1.50 -17.27
C PHE A 151 1.42 0.03 -17.38
N PRO A 152 2.15 -0.34 -18.44
CA PRO A 152 2.82 -1.62 -18.49
C PRO A 152 3.89 -1.66 -17.39
N VAL A 153 3.80 -2.63 -16.47
CA VAL A 153 4.59 -2.66 -15.23
C VAL A 153 6.09 -2.81 -15.53
N ILE A 154 6.47 -3.70 -16.45
CA ILE A 154 7.88 -3.92 -16.79
C ILE A 154 8.55 -2.66 -17.34
N PRO A 155 8.02 -1.96 -18.36
CA PRO A 155 8.57 -0.71 -18.84
C PRO A 155 8.59 0.41 -17.78
N ALA A 156 7.55 0.51 -16.95
CA ALA A 156 7.48 1.50 -15.89
C ALA A 156 8.58 1.27 -14.85
N LEU A 157 8.73 0.05 -14.35
CA LEU A 157 9.79 -0.32 -13.41
C LEU A 157 11.19 -0.19 -14.02
N ALA A 158 11.37 -0.56 -15.29
CA ALA A 158 12.64 -0.39 -16.00
C ALA A 158 13.03 1.09 -16.10
N THR A 159 12.05 1.96 -16.39
CA THR A 159 12.26 3.42 -16.43
C THR A 159 12.72 3.96 -15.07
N LEU A 160 12.05 3.59 -13.99
CA LEU A 160 12.39 4.03 -12.64
C LEU A 160 13.68 3.42 -12.12
N ALA A 161 13.98 2.17 -12.47
CA ALA A 161 15.22 1.49 -12.12
C ALA A 161 16.42 2.08 -12.85
N TYR A 162 16.21 2.58 -14.07
CA TYR A 162 17.25 3.21 -14.87
C TYR A 162 17.51 4.66 -14.48
N ASP A 163 16.46 5.47 -14.25
CA ASP A 163 16.57 6.93 -14.10
C ASP A 163 15.97 7.49 -12.80
N GLY A 164 15.30 6.67 -12.01
CA GLY A 164 14.61 7.10 -10.81
C GLY A 164 15.54 7.38 -9.64
N ARG A 165 15.09 8.26 -8.74
CA ARG A 165 15.79 8.60 -7.49
C ARG A 165 15.97 7.40 -6.55
N ARG A 166 15.15 6.35 -6.71
CA ARG A 166 15.14 5.10 -5.93
C ARG A 166 15.48 3.91 -6.85
N SER A 167 16.49 4.08 -7.71
CA SER A 167 16.84 3.10 -8.75
C SER A 167 17.08 1.70 -8.20
N ALA A 168 17.78 1.55 -7.07
CA ALA A 168 18.03 0.25 -6.45
C ALA A 168 16.74 -0.46 -6.01
N PHE A 169 15.79 0.27 -5.41
CA PHE A 169 14.49 -0.26 -5.03
C PHE A 169 13.70 -0.73 -6.26
N PHE A 170 13.55 0.12 -7.26
CA PHE A 170 12.81 -0.23 -8.48
C PHE A 170 13.48 -1.34 -9.30
N ARG A 171 14.80 -1.45 -9.22
CA ARG A 171 15.54 -2.59 -9.81
C ARG A 171 15.15 -3.91 -9.13
N GLY A 172 15.07 -3.93 -7.79
CA GLY A 172 14.58 -5.09 -7.06
C GLY A 172 13.14 -5.46 -7.45
N GLU A 173 12.25 -4.45 -7.53
CA GLU A 173 10.87 -4.67 -7.95
C GLU A 173 10.76 -5.18 -9.41
N LEU A 174 11.60 -4.70 -10.31
CA LEU A 174 11.67 -5.20 -11.69
C LEU A 174 12.10 -6.67 -11.74
N MET A 175 13.09 -7.07 -10.97
CA MET A 175 13.50 -8.47 -10.86
C MET A 175 12.38 -9.36 -10.33
N ASN A 176 11.66 -8.91 -9.30
CA ASN A 176 10.49 -9.58 -8.77
C ASN A 176 9.35 -9.69 -9.82
N ALA A 177 9.12 -8.64 -10.60
CA ALA A 177 8.12 -8.66 -11.67
C ALA A 177 8.48 -9.68 -12.77
N LEU A 178 9.76 -9.77 -13.15
CA LEU A 178 10.23 -10.81 -14.08
C LEU A 178 10.03 -12.22 -13.52
N GLN A 179 10.25 -12.41 -12.23
CA GLN A 179 9.99 -13.70 -11.57
C GLN A 179 8.50 -14.07 -11.59
N ILE A 180 7.60 -13.11 -11.39
CA ILE A 180 6.14 -13.33 -11.49
C ILE A 180 5.75 -13.80 -12.90
N LEU A 181 6.31 -13.16 -13.92
CA LEU A 181 6.10 -13.57 -15.33
C LEU A 181 6.65 -14.98 -15.58
N ASP A 182 7.85 -15.26 -15.05
CA ASP A 182 8.52 -16.55 -15.23
C ASP A 182 7.78 -17.71 -14.55
N GLN A 183 7.11 -17.43 -13.43
CA GLN A 183 6.21 -18.36 -12.75
C GLN A 183 4.88 -18.59 -13.49
N GLY A 184 4.57 -17.81 -14.54
CA GLY A 184 3.39 -17.99 -15.37
C GLY A 184 2.08 -17.43 -14.78
N HIS A 185 2.17 -16.58 -13.72
CA HIS A 185 0.97 -16.03 -13.09
C HIS A 185 0.22 -15.04 -13.98
N ILE A 186 0.92 -14.34 -14.88
CA ILE A 186 0.34 -13.41 -15.84
C ILE A 186 1.22 -13.30 -17.08
N ALA A 187 0.63 -13.00 -18.24
CA ALA A 187 1.40 -12.71 -19.45
C ALA A 187 1.98 -11.29 -19.41
N PRO A 188 3.16 -11.03 -20.03
CA PRO A 188 3.79 -9.69 -20.04
C PRO A 188 2.86 -8.57 -20.49
N ALA A 189 2.07 -8.79 -21.55
CA ALA A 189 1.14 -7.79 -22.08
C ALA A 189 -0.06 -7.48 -21.15
N ALA A 190 -0.41 -8.41 -20.25
CA ALA A 190 -1.49 -8.24 -19.28
C ALA A 190 -0.99 -7.69 -17.94
N MET A 191 0.32 -7.66 -17.70
CA MET A 191 0.90 -7.11 -16.46
C MET A 191 0.86 -5.59 -16.48
N VAL A 192 -0.33 -5.05 -16.19
CA VAL A 192 -0.59 -3.61 -16.09
C VAL A 192 -0.77 -3.18 -14.65
N GLY A 193 -0.46 -1.92 -14.37
CA GLY A 193 -0.55 -1.39 -13.01
C GLY A 193 -0.38 0.13 -12.98
N SER A 194 0.08 0.63 -11.86
CA SER A 194 0.40 2.04 -11.69
C SER A 194 1.72 2.43 -12.37
N TRP A 195 1.96 3.72 -12.49
CA TRP A 195 3.23 4.25 -13.00
C TRP A 195 4.45 3.82 -12.16
N ALA A 196 4.25 3.48 -10.88
CA ALA A 196 5.31 3.04 -9.96
C ALA A 196 5.36 1.51 -9.78
N GLY A 197 4.62 0.74 -10.59
CA GLY A 197 4.71 -0.71 -10.63
C GLY A 197 3.81 -1.45 -9.62
N ALA A 198 2.88 -0.76 -8.95
CA ALA A 198 1.87 -1.44 -8.14
C ALA A 198 0.81 -2.08 -9.04
N MET A 199 0.39 -3.31 -8.70
CA MET A 199 -0.29 -4.22 -9.62
C MET A 199 -1.66 -4.68 -9.13
N GLY A 200 -2.56 -4.88 -10.08
CA GLY A 200 -3.84 -5.55 -9.90
C GLY A 200 -4.81 -4.80 -9.00
N GLN A 201 -5.85 -5.50 -8.57
CA GLN A 201 -6.98 -4.91 -7.82
C GLN A 201 -6.60 -4.43 -6.42
N VAL A 202 -5.50 -4.93 -5.85
CA VAL A 202 -5.01 -4.60 -4.50
C VAL A 202 -3.69 -3.84 -4.51
N GLN A 203 -3.23 -3.42 -5.68
CA GLN A 203 -2.05 -2.58 -5.87
C GLN A 203 -0.79 -3.11 -5.15
N PHE A 204 -0.55 -4.42 -5.24
CA PHE A 204 0.67 -5.01 -4.71
C PHE A 204 1.88 -4.60 -5.53
N MET A 205 2.96 -4.24 -4.84
CA MET A 205 4.29 -4.22 -5.46
C MET A 205 4.71 -5.67 -5.81
N PRO A 206 5.56 -5.88 -6.83
CA PRO A 206 6.02 -7.22 -7.18
C PRO A 206 6.58 -8.03 -6.01
N SER A 207 7.35 -7.42 -5.13
CA SER A 207 7.85 -8.06 -3.90
C SER A 207 6.71 -8.49 -2.95
N SER A 208 5.67 -7.67 -2.82
CA SER A 208 4.47 -8.02 -2.03
C SER A 208 3.69 -9.15 -2.66
N PHE A 209 3.58 -9.17 -3.99
CA PHE A 209 2.95 -10.26 -4.72
C PHE A 209 3.65 -11.60 -4.45
N LEU A 210 4.96 -11.67 -4.64
CA LEU A 210 5.72 -12.91 -4.42
C LEU A 210 5.57 -13.44 -3.00
N LYS A 211 5.44 -12.55 -2.03
CA LYS A 211 5.39 -12.91 -0.61
C LYS A 211 3.98 -13.23 -0.11
N TYR A 212 2.96 -12.57 -0.64
CA TYR A 212 1.63 -12.59 -0.04
C TYR A 212 0.48 -12.96 -0.98
N ALA A 213 0.68 -12.91 -2.32
CA ALA A 213 -0.38 -13.30 -3.23
C ALA A 213 -0.69 -14.80 -3.11
N VAL A 214 -1.96 -15.15 -3.18
CA VAL A 214 -2.47 -16.53 -3.08
C VAL A 214 -3.39 -16.82 -4.25
N ASP A 215 -3.46 -18.09 -4.60
CA ASP A 215 -4.40 -18.71 -5.53
C ASP A 215 -5.59 -19.20 -4.69
N GLU A 216 -6.67 -18.45 -4.69
CA GLU A 216 -7.83 -18.74 -3.85
C GLU A 216 -8.87 -19.57 -4.58
N ASP A 217 -8.98 -19.43 -5.91
CA ASP A 217 -9.90 -20.23 -6.72
C ASP A 217 -9.31 -21.56 -7.19
N GLY A 218 -8.00 -21.78 -6.99
CA GLY A 218 -7.32 -23.07 -7.23
C GLY A 218 -7.03 -23.35 -8.71
N ASP A 219 -6.94 -22.30 -9.55
CA ASP A 219 -6.65 -22.45 -10.98
C ASP A 219 -5.14 -22.62 -11.29
N GLY A 220 -4.28 -22.59 -10.28
CA GLY A 220 -2.82 -22.70 -10.37
C GLY A 220 -2.11 -21.38 -10.58
N ARG A 221 -2.82 -20.27 -10.62
CA ARG A 221 -2.27 -18.91 -10.76
C ARG A 221 -2.68 -18.04 -9.58
N ARG A 222 -1.89 -17.02 -9.32
CA ARG A 222 -2.21 -15.97 -8.34
C ARG A 222 -2.62 -14.71 -9.09
N ASP A 223 -3.84 -14.70 -9.64
CA ASP A 223 -4.30 -13.63 -10.52
C ASP A 223 -4.99 -12.49 -9.75
N ILE A 224 -4.21 -11.57 -9.23
CA ILE A 224 -4.72 -10.36 -8.56
C ILE A 224 -5.28 -9.31 -9.53
N TRP A 225 -5.18 -9.51 -10.85
CA TRP A 225 -5.68 -8.57 -11.87
C TRP A 225 -7.12 -8.88 -12.30
N GLY A 226 -7.35 -10.11 -12.71
CA GLY A 226 -8.62 -10.57 -13.27
C GLY A 226 -9.51 -11.28 -12.25
N THR A 227 -8.93 -11.95 -11.26
CA THR A 227 -9.63 -12.85 -10.34
C THR A 227 -9.87 -12.17 -8.99
N THR A 228 -11.14 -11.82 -8.71
CA THR A 228 -11.52 -11.16 -7.44
C THR A 228 -11.25 -12.05 -6.22
N PRO A 229 -11.52 -13.37 -6.21
CA PRO A 229 -11.12 -14.25 -5.10
C PRO A 229 -9.65 -14.14 -4.73
N ASP A 230 -8.73 -14.24 -5.69
CA ASP A 230 -7.29 -14.13 -5.46
C ASP A 230 -6.90 -12.76 -4.91
N ALA A 231 -7.46 -11.70 -5.49
CA ALA A 231 -7.17 -10.33 -5.07
C ALA A 231 -7.57 -10.10 -3.60
N LEU A 232 -8.79 -10.49 -3.21
CA LEU A 232 -9.29 -10.28 -1.85
C LEU A 232 -8.59 -11.19 -0.83
N ALA A 233 -8.37 -12.46 -1.19
CA ALA A 233 -7.64 -13.40 -0.35
C ALA A 233 -6.17 -12.99 -0.17
N SER A 234 -5.53 -12.47 -1.22
CA SER A 234 -4.17 -11.94 -1.15
C SER A 234 -4.07 -10.75 -0.20
N ALA A 235 -5.04 -9.83 -0.24
CA ALA A 235 -5.10 -8.72 0.70
C ALA A 235 -5.28 -9.19 2.15
N ALA A 236 -6.16 -10.15 2.38
CA ALA A 236 -6.37 -10.74 3.71
C ALA A 236 -5.12 -11.48 4.19
N ASN A 237 -4.48 -12.29 3.32
CA ASN A 237 -3.24 -12.99 3.64
C ASN A 237 -2.11 -12.04 4.01
N TYR A 238 -1.98 -10.89 3.29
CA TYR A 238 -1.00 -9.85 3.64
C TYR A 238 -1.19 -9.38 5.10
N LEU A 239 -2.41 -8.96 5.47
CA LEU A 239 -2.70 -8.48 6.81
C LEU A 239 -2.48 -9.57 7.86
N SER A 240 -2.97 -10.79 7.61
CA SER A 240 -2.82 -11.96 8.48
C SER A 240 -1.35 -12.31 8.75
N LYS A 241 -0.53 -12.42 7.70
CA LYS A 241 0.91 -12.73 7.79
C LYS A 241 1.72 -11.66 8.54
N LEU A 242 1.20 -10.44 8.58
CA LEU A 242 1.82 -9.34 9.36
C LEU A 242 1.33 -9.27 10.81
N GLY A 243 0.48 -10.21 11.24
CA GLY A 243 0.03 -10.36 12.61
C GLY A 243 -1.28 -9.65 12.94
N TRP A 244 -2.18 -9.50 11.95
CA TRP A 244 -3.53 -8.98 12.21
C TRP A 244 -4.23 -9.74 13.33
N ARG A 245 -4.90 -9.00 14.20
CA ARG A 245 -5.71 -9.54 15.30
C ARG A 245 -7.18 -9.22 15.04
N ASP A 246 -8.04 -10.24 15.05
CA ASP A 246 -9.48 -10.12 14.77
C ASP A 246 -10.31 -9.67 15.96
N ASP A 247 -9.75 -9.76 17.16
CA ASP A 247 -10.40 -9.41 18.44
C ASP A 247 -10.50 -7.90 18.70
N TYR A 248 -9.85 -7.04 17.87
CA TYR A 248 -9.96 -5.57 17.93
C TYR A 248 -9.80 -4.92 16.56
N GLY A 249 -10.25 -3.66 16.45
CA GLY A 249 -10.15 -2.87 15.22
C GLY A 249 -8.76 -2.23 15.01
N TRP A 250 -8.75 -1.16 14.24
CA TRP A 250 -7.54 -0.37 13.98
C TRP A 250 -7.25 0.66 15.09
N GLY A 251 -8.29 1.20 15.71
CA GLY A 251 -8.24 2.32 16.65
C GLY A 251 -9.59 3.01 16.76
N ARG A 252 -9.57 4.27 17.15
CA ARG A 252 -10.74 5.15 17.26
C ARG A 252 -10.34 6.62 17.37
N GLU A 253 -11.28 7.52 17.10
CA GLU A 253 -11.15 8.93 17.48
C GLU A 253 -11.23 9.08 19.00
N VAL A 254 -10.44 10.02 19.54
CA VAL A 254 -10.38 10.32 20.97
C VAL A 254 -10.25 11.82 21.19
N ARG A 255 -10.62 12.24 22.41
CA ARG A 255 -10.33 13.59 22.93
C ARG A 255 -9.23 13.52 23.95
N THR A 256 -8.30 14.45 23.86
CA THR A 256 -7.27 14.68 24.87
C THR A 256 -7.66 15.85 25.78
N PRO A 257 -7.30 15.83 27.07
CA PRO A 257 -7.62 16.92 27.98
C PRO A 257 -6.87 18.20 27.60
N ALA A 258 -7.34 19.35 28.13
CA ALA A 258 -6.60 20.60 28.04
C ALA A 258 -5.21 20.43 28.68
N GLY A 259 -4.16 20.95 28.00
CA GLY A 259 -2.79 20.81 28.46
C GLY A 259 -2.17 19.41 28.24
N PHE A 260 -2.77 18.58 27.41
CA PHE A 260 -2.17 17.28 27.04
C PHE A 260 -0.76 17.47 26.47
N ASP A 261 0.19 16.71 27.00
CA ASP A 261 1.59 16.80 26.59
C ASP A 261 1.79 16.31 25.13
N PRO A 262 2.17 17.17 24.18
CA PRO A 262 2.42 16.77 22.80
C PRO A 262 3.54 15.73 22.63
N ALA A 263 4.45 15.61 23.60
CA ALA A 263 5.50 14.60 23.58
C ALA A 263 4.96 13.17 23.71
N LEU A 264 3.73 13.01 24.17
CA LEU A 264 3.05 11.71 24.23
C LEU A 264 2.42 11.30 22.90
N LEU A 265 2.39 12.20 21.89
CA LEU A 265 1.88 11.87 20.55
C LEU A 265 2.93 11.09 19.74
N GLY A 266 2.45 10.16 18.94
CA GLY A 266 3.28 9.43 17.99
C GLY A 266 3.22 7.91 18.18
N LEU A 267 3.82 7.21 17.25
CA LEU A 267 3.79 5.74 17.22
C LEU A 267 4.63 5.10 18.35
N GLU A 268 5.65 5.79 18.82
CA GLU A 268 6.62 5.24 19.79
C GLU A 268 6.07 5.22 21.22
N THR A 269 5.21 6.17 21.57
CA THR A 269 4.59 6.21 22.90
C THR A 269 3.45 5.20 22.96
N ARG A 270 3.66 4.11 23.71
CA ARG A 270 2.67 3.04 23.90
C ARG A 270 2.30 2.96 25.37
N LYS A 271 0.98 3.04 25.63
CA LYS A 271 0.40 2.91 26.97
C LYS A 271 -0.84 2.01 26.89
N SER A 272 -1.20 1.39 28.01
CA SER A 272 -2.47 0.69 28.14
C SER A 272 -3.65 1.65 28.01
N LEU A 273 -4.84 1.11 27.69
CA LEU A 273 -6.05 1.94 27.65
C LEU A 273 -6.34 2.58 29.02
N GLU A 274 -6.05 1.88 30.11
CA GLU A 274 -6.22 2.37 31.47
C GLU A 274 -5.26 3.55 31.76
N GLU A 275 -4.00 3.47 31.34
CA GLU A 275 -3.05 4.58 31.49
C GLU A 275 -3.48 5.80 30.69
N TRP A 276 -4.02 5.63 29.46
CA TRP A 276 -4.56 6.72 28.68
C TRP A 276 -5.81 7.33 29.33
N ASP A 277 -6.72 6.51 29.86
CA ASP A 277 -7.91 6.97 30.60
C ASP A 277 -7.53 7.78 31.84
N ASN A 278 -6.53 7.30 32.62
CA ASN A 278 -5.97 8.02 33.78
C ASN A 278 -5.31 9.35 33.41
N LEU A 279 -4.82 9.49 32.19
CA LEU A 279 -4.31 10.77 31.64
C LEU A 279 -5.44 11.69 31.12
N GLY A 280 -6.71 11.31 31.32
CA GLY A 280 -7.87 12.10 30.91
C GLY A 280 -8.25 11.97 29.44
N VAL A 281 -7.72 10.96 28.72
CA VAL A 281 -8.12 10.67 27.34
C VAL A 281 -9.48 9.98 27.34
N THR A 282 -10.41 10.46 26.53
CA THR A 282 -11.76 9.89 26.40
C THR A 282 -12.04 9.49 24.94
N ALA A 283 -13.06 8.69 24.72
CA ALA A 283 -13.64 8.50 23.41
C ALA A 283 -14.17 9.84 22.85
N GLU A 284 -14.43 9.93 21.54
CA GLU A 284 -14.90 11.14 20.88
C GLU A 284 -16.20 11.70 21.50
N ASP A 285 -17.09 10.82 21.98
CA ASP A 285 -18.33 11.16 22.66
C ASP A 285 -18.16 11.57 24.14
N GLY A 286 -16.91 11.60 24.64
CA GLY A 286 -16.56 11.94 26.01
C GLY A 286 -16.69 10.78 27.01
N GLN A 287 -17.07 9.58 26.56
CA GLN A 287 -17.10 8.40 27.42
C GLN A 287 -15.70 7.88 27.75
N PRO A 288 -15.51 7.20 28.89
CA PRO A 288 -14.25 6.51 29.21
C PRO A 288 -13.81 5.54 28.13
N LEU A 289 -12.52 5.30 28.02
CA LEU A 289 -11.99 4.30 27.12
C LEU A 289 -12.45 2.88 27.52
N PRO A 290 -12.53 1.93 26.54
CA PRO A 290 -12.97 0.58 26.85
C PRO A 290 -12.05 -0.11 27.86
N LYS A 291 -12.60 -0.82 28.83
CA LYS A 291 -11.86 -1.66 29.80
C LYS A 291 -11.35 -2.93 29.12
N ARG A 292 -10.28 -2.83 28.37
CA ARG A 292 -9.62 -3.94 27.68
C ARG A 292 -8.11 -3.86 27.90
N HIS A 293 -7.47 -5.01 28.05
CA HIS A 293 -6.01 -5.11 28.14
C HIS A 293 -5.37 -4.95 26.73
N LEU A 294 -5.35 -3.72 26.25
CA LEU A 294 -4.76 -3.35 24.96
C LEU A 294 -3.79 -2.19 25.17
N ASN A 295 -2.65 -2.25 24.49
CA ASN A 295 -1.77 -1.11 24.34
C ASN A 295 -2.13 -0.31 23.09
N ALA A 296 -2.04 0.99 23.21
CA ALA A 296 -2.36 1.94 22.16
C ALA A 296 -1.35 3.07 22.11
N SER A 297 -1.30 3.77 20.99
CA SER A 297 -0.61 5.06 20.86
C SER A 297 -1.63 6.11 20.45
N ILE A 298 -1.35 7.38 20.75
CA ILE A 298 -2.18 8.50 20.25
C ILE A 298 -1.39 9.22 19.16
N ILE A 299 -2.03 9.41 18.02
CA ILE A 299 -1.45 10.15 16.90
C ILE A 299 -2.31 11.36 16.54
N SER A 300 -1.67 12.36 15.95
CA SER A 300 -2.31 13.40 15.15
C SER A 300 -1.88 13.21 13.70
N PRO A 301 -2.80 13.19 12.73
CA PRO A 301 -2.44 12.97 11.33
C PRO A 301 -1.67 14.14 10.73
N GLU A 302 -1.89 15.34 11.25
CA GLU A 302 -1.28 16.59 10.82
C GLU A 302 -0.71 17.36 12.00
N SER A 303 0.43 18.01 11.81
CA SER A 303 1.00 18.90 12.83
C SER A 303 0.06 20.09 13.06
N GLY A 304 -0.28 20.36 14.32
CA GLY A 304 -1.16 21.46 14.71
C GLY A 304 -2.66 21.20 14.49
N ALA A 305 -3.08 20.03 14.01
CA ALA A 305 -4.49 19.67 13.98
C ALA A 305 -4.97 19.19 15.36
N ASP A 306 -6.27 19.39 15.63
CA ASP A 306 -6.91 18.93 16.87
C ASP A 306 -7.37 17.47 16.81
N ASP A 307 -7.39 16.90 15.60
CA ASP A 307 -7.79 15.50 15.42
C ASP A 307 -6.82 14.57 16.14
N ARG A 308 -7.35 13.68 16.99
CA ARG A 308 -6.60 12.70 17.77
C ARG A 308 -7.18 11.31 17.56
N PHE A 309 -6.28 10.36 17.32
CA PHE A 309 -6.65 8.97 17.10
C PHE A 309 -5.85 8.07 18.04
N LEU A 310 -6.56 7.28 18.83
CA LEU A 310 -5.98 6.20 19.61
C LEU A 310 -5.91 4.98 18.72
N ILE A 311 -4.69 4.50 18.42
CA ILE A 311 -4.42 3.46 17.43
C ILE A 311 -3.87 2.20 18.09
N TYR A 312 -4.30 1.04 17.59
CA TYR A 312 -3.88 -0.29 18.02
C TYR A 312 -2.83 -0.90 17.08
N ASP A 313 -2.42 -2.14 17.34
CA ASP A 313 -1.42 -2.81 16.50
C ASP A 313 -1.90 -3.07 15.07
N ASN A 314 -3.20 -3.32 14.86
CA ASN A 314 -3.76 -3.46 13.51
C ASN A 314 -3.58 -2.21 12.64
N TYR A 315 -3.60 -1.01 13.23
CA TYR A 315 -3.26 0.21 12.52
C TYR A 315 -1.81 0.18 12.01
N ARG A 316 -0.87 -0.31 12.82
CA ARG A 316 0.53 -0.45 12.44
C ARG A 316 0.72 -1.46 11.30
N ILE A 317 -0.16 -2.47 11.21
CA ILE A 317 -0.18 -3.42 10.09
C ILE A 317 -0.67 -2.74 8.82
N ILE A 318 -1.71 -1.91 8.88
CA ILE A 318 -2.14 -1.09 7.73
C ILE A 318 -1.01 -0.14 7.31
N MET A 319 -0.27 0.44 8.25
CA MET A 319 0.91 1.27 7.95
C MET A 319 2.05 0.50 7.25
N LYS A 320 2.13 -0.84 7.36
CA LYS A 320 3.07 -1.64 6.57
C LYS A 320 2.64 -1.80 5.11
N TRP A 321 1.33 -1.73 4.85
CA TRP A 321 0.81 -1.66 3.48
C TRP A 321 1.18 -0.32 2.83
N ASN A 322 0.90 0.75 3.53
CA ASN A 322 1.21 2.11 3.09
C ASN A 322 1.57 2.98 4.31
N ARG A 323 2.78 3.57 4.33
CA ARG A 323 3.32 4.32 5.47
C ARG A 323 2.69 5.70 5.70
N SER A 324 1.58 5.99 5.09
CA SER A 324 0.84 7.23 5.29
C SER A 324 -0.18 7.10 6.42
N HIS A 325 -0.13 8.00 7.41
CA HIS A 325 -1.18 8.13 8.42
C HIS A 325 -2.54 8.41 7.78
N PHE A 326 -2.57 9.24 6.74
CA PHE A 326 -3.80 9.56 6.02
C PHE A 326 -4.43 8.31 5.39
N PHE A 327 -3.60 7.47 4.76
CA PHE A 327 -4.06 6.21 4.18
C PHE A 327 -4.58 5.25 5.26
N ALA A 328 -3.82 5.03 6.32
CA ALA A 328 -4.19 4.08 7.35
C ALA A 328 -5.48 4.48 8.08
N LEU A 329 -5.65 5.79 8.36
CA LEU A 329 -6.89 6.34 8.91
C LEU A 329 -8.06 6.17 7.93
N ALA A 330 -7.84 6.43 6.63
CA ALA A 330 -8.89 6.26 5.63
C ALA A 330 -9.35 4.81 5.51
N VAL A 331 -8.43 3.84 5.55
CA VAL A 331 -8.78 2.41 5.60
C VAL A 331 -9.61 2.09 6.83
N GLY A 332 -9.19 2.56 8.01
CA GLY A 332 -9.91 2.34 9.26
C GLY A 332 -11.33 2.92 9.23
N HIS A 333 -11.46 4.20 8.88
CA HIS A 333 -12.76 4.88 8.79
C HIS A 333 -13.68 4.28 7.73
N LEU A 334 -13.14 3.93 6.55
CA LEU A 334 -13.94 3.28 5.52
C LEU A 334 -14.42 1.90 5.98
N ALA A 335 -13.56 1.10 6.62
CA ALA A 335 -13.92 -0.19 7.16
C ALA A 335 -15.04 -0.09 8.21
N ASP A 336 -14.95 0.87 9.12
CA ASP A 336 -15.98 1.08 10.15
C ASP A 336 -17.31 1.52 9.52
N ARG A 337 -17.29 2.47 8.57
CA ARG A 337 -18.50 2.93 7.88
C ARG A 337 -19.13 1.87 6.96
N ILE A 338 -18.34 0.95 6.40
CA ILE A 338 -18.85 -0.19 5.63
C ILE A 338 -19.49 -1.22 6.58
N GLY A 339 -18.86 -1.48 7.72
CA GLY A 339 -19.29 -2.48 8.69
C GLY A 339 -20.43 -2.04 9.63
N SER A 340 -20.73 -0.73 9.67
CA SER A 340 -21.87 -0.22 10.42
C SER A 340 -23.17 -0.44 9.63
N PRO A 341 -24.29 -0.81 10.29
CA PRO A 341 -25.57 -1.03 9.62
C PRO A 341 -26.14 0.23 8.96
#